data_ead70b55d854b345fcb1bcb69f9152ef
#
_entry.id   ead70b55d854b345fcb1bcb69f9152ef
#
_cell.length_a   1.000
_cell.length_b   1.000
_cell.length_c   1.000
_cell.angle_alpha   90.00
_cell.angle_beta   90.00
_cell.angle_gamma   90.00
#
_symmetry.space_group_name_H-M   'P 1'
#
loop_
_entity.id
_entity.type
_entity.pdbx_description
1 polymer ?
#
loop_
_entity_poly.entity_id
_entity_poly.type
_entity_poly.pdbx_seq_one_letter_code
_entity_poly.pdbx_strand_id
1 'polypeptide(L)'
;VDSLYFTMLNANKRSLTLNLKTDDGKRLFKQLVAESDVLVENFSPGALDRMGLGYDTLKEINSGLIYATIKGFGTFGPYSEFKSFEPIAQAMGGAMSVTGFPDGPPTYVWPSIGDSGTGMHLAIGILAALQQRHGDGLGQHVEVSMQDAVVNLCRVSLRDHQRAGHAMPRQGNQLGRNVPGTTYPCHPGGTNDYVYIFAQPQMWSAFLEVIGLPELAEDDRFATLEARWDNREALDAIVAAWTSQRDKHEVMRAMGEAGVPCGACQDTGEVL
;
A
#
# COMPACT_ATOMS: atom_id res chain seq x y z
N VAL A 1 17.13 25.58 7.86
CA VAL A 1 15.71 25.36 7.46
C VAL A 1 15.47 23.86 7.48
N ASP A 2 14.50 23.42 8.27
CA ASP A 2 14.16 22.01 8.38
C ASP A 2 13.56 21.50 7.06
N SER A 3 13.80 20.23 6.73
CA SER A 3 13.19 19.58 5.58
C SER A 3 11.68 19.49 5.79
N LEU A 4 10.88 19.83 4.78
CA LEU A 4 9.41 19.66 4.84
C LEU A 4 9.02 18.20 5.11
N TYR A 5 9.79 17.25 4.58
CA TYR A 5 9.61 15.83 4.86
C TYR A 5 9.82 15.51 6.35
N PHE A 6 10.86 16.08 6.96
CA PHE A 6 11.12 15.92 8.38
C PHE A 6 9.97 16.47 9.24
N THR A 7 9.49 17.69 8.94
CA THR A 7 8.40 18.31 9.72
C THR A 7 7.09 17.55 9.57
N MET A 8 6.80 17.04 8.38
CA MET A 8 5.61 16.21 8.12
C MET A 8 5.60 14.93 8.96
N LEU A 9 6.75 14.22 9.00
CA LEU A 9 6.84 12.93 9.69
C LEU A 9 7.07 13.03 11.21
N ASN A 10 7.45 14.21 11.73
CA ASN A 10 7.81 14.37 13.14
C ASN A 10 6.85 15.28 13.92
N ALA A 11 5.62 15.45 13.45
CA ALA A 11 4.57 16.08 14.25
C ALA A 11 4.38 15.36 15.59
N ASN A 12 4.17 16.12 16.65
CA ASN A 12 3.97 15.63 18.04
C ASN A 12 5.15 14.85 18.64
N LYS A 13 6.36 15.00 18.09
CA LYS A 13 7.57 14.36 18.62
C LYS A 13 8.44 15.41 19.33
N ARG A 14 9.09 14.99 20.41
CA ARG A 14 10.14 15.76 21.10
C ARG A 14 11.49 15.22 20.68
N SER A 15 12.43 16.09 20.31
CA SER A 15 13.77 15.71 19.91
C SER A 15 14.71 15.68 21.11
N LEU A 16 15.54 14.66 21.16
CA LEU A 16 16.64 14.52 22.12
C LEU A 16 17.91 14.11 21.37
N THR A 17 19.01 14.81 21.60
CA THR A 17 20.33 14.42 21.08
C THR A 17 21.03 13.54 22.11
N LEU A 18 21.40 12.31 21.71
CA LEU A 18 22.03 11.32 22.57
C LEU A 18 23.08 10.50 21.79
N ASN A 19 24.31 10.45 22.32
CA ASN A 19 25.37 9.63 21.71
C ASN A 19 25.40 8.23 22.32
N LEU A 20 24.78 7.26 21.69
CA LEU A 20 24.71 5.86 22.13
C LEU A 20 26.04 5.11 22.06
N LYS A 21 27.12 5.73 21.54
CA LYS A 21 28.50 5.14 21.56
C LYS A 21 29.21 5.38 22.87
N THR A 22 28.77 6.32 23.70
CA THR A 22 29.35 6.63 24.99
C THR A 22 28.60 5.91 26.13
N ASP A 23 29.30 5.62 27.23
CA ASP A 23 28.69 4.98 28.39
C ASP A 23 27.61 5.87 29.04
N ASP A 24 27.84 7.19 29.09
CA ASP A 24 26.87 8.15 29.58
C ASP A 24 25.60 8.17 28.69
N GLY A 25 25.79 8.16 27.36
CA GLY A 25 24.65 8.10 26.43
C GLY A 25 23.85 6.81 26.61
N LYS A 26 24.49 5.66 26.75
CA LYS A 26 23.82 4.39 27.03
C LYS A 26 23.11 4.40 28.37
N ARG A 27 23.74 4.97 29.41
CA ARG A 27 23.13 5.10 30.75
C ARG A 27 21.86 5.94 30.68
N LEU A 28 21.90 7.11 30.06
CA LEU A 28 20.73 7.97 29.88
C LEU A 28 19.64 7.31 29.07
N PHE A 29 20.00 6.59 27.98
CA PHE A 29 19.06 5.83 27.19
C PHE A 29 18.32 4.76 28.01
N LYS A 30 19.04 4.02 28.86
CA LYS A 30 18.46 3.02 29.76
C LYS A 30 17.52 3.66 30.80
N GLN A 31 17.80 4.86 31.27
CA GLN A 31 16.89 5.62 32.13
C GLN A 31 15.58 6.00 31.42
N LEU A 32 15.66 6.43 30.15
CA LEU A 32 14.47 6.70 29.35
C LEU A 32 13.65 5.43 29.11
N VAL A 33 14.30 4.31 28.83
CA VAL A 33 13.64 3.02 28.63
C VAL A 33 12.89 2.56 29.90
N ALA A 34 13.46 2.81 31.08
CA ALA A 34 12.80 2.45 32.36
C ALA A 34 11.43 3.12 32.53
N GLU A 35 11.20 4.29 31.91
CA GLU A 35 9.98 5.08 32.01
C GLU A 35 9.13 5.03 30.71
N SER A 36 9.57 4.27 29.69
CA SER A 36 8.91 4.22 28.38
C SER A 36 8.01 3.00 28.26
N ASP A 37 6.84 3.15 27.64
CA ASP A 37 5.98 2.04 27.29
C ASP A 37 6.47 1.27 26.08
N VAL A 38 7.00 1.99 25.08
CA VAL A 38 7.38 1.43 23.78
C VAL A 38 8.72 2.02 23.33
N LEU A 39 9.62 1.17 22.90
CA LEU A 39 10.81 1.54 22.14
C LEU A 39 10.61 1.11 20.68
N VAL A 40 10.74 2.05 19.75
CA VAL A 40 10.71 1.76 18.30
C VAL A 40 12.08 1.98 17.70
N GLU A 41 12.60 1.02 16.95
CA GLU A 41 13.89 1.14 16.29
C GLU A 41 13.88 0.54 14.87
N ASN A 42 14.69 1.12 13.97
CA ASN A 42 14.93 0.63 12.61
C ASN A 42 16.41 0.75 12.22
N PHE A 43 17.32 0.62 13.19
CA PHE A 43 18.76 0.59 12.93
C PHE A 43 19.15 -0.62 12.07
N SER A 44 20.37 -0.59 11.52
CA SER A 44 20.94 -1.76 10.83
C SER A 44 20.89 -3.00 11.71
N PRO A 45 20.75 -4.21 11.12
CA PRO A 45 20.63 -5.46 11.87
C PRO A 45 21.68 -5.59 12.98
N GLY A 46 21.26 -5.97 14.19
CA GLY A 46 22.10 -6.17 15.37
C GLY A 46 22.80 -4.90 15.93
N ALA A 47 22.47 -3.70 15.46
CA ALA A 47 23.16 -2.48 15.89
C ALA A 47 22.96 -2.19 17.39
N LEU A 48 21.72 -2.27 17.88
CA LEU A 48 21.43 -2.06 19.30
C LEU A 48 21.98 -3.21 20.16
N ASP A 49 21.94 -4.44 19.69
CA ASP A 49 22.51 -5.60 20.40
C ASP A 49 24.01 -5.42 20.61
N ARG A 50 24.76 -5.03 19.57
CA ARG A 50 26.21 -4.74 19.67
C ARG A 50 26.52 -3.59 20.61
N MET A 51 25.60 -2.68 20.86
CA MET A 51 25.74 -1.60 21.85
C MET A 51 25.31 -2.00 23.26
N GLY A 52 24.79 -3.23 23.48
CA GLY A 52 24.24 -3.68 24.75
C GLY A 52 22.89 -3.01 25.07
N LEU A 53 22.12 -2.70 24.02
CA LEU A 53 20.80 -2.04 24.07
C LEU A 53 19.72 -2.84 23.34
N GLY A 54 19.96 -4.14 23.12
CA GLY A 54 18.97 -5.05 22.54
C GLY A 54 17.87 -5.43 23.53
N TYR A 55 16.82 -6.09 23.02
CA TYR A 55 15.62 -6.47 23.77
C TYR A 55 15.95 -7.22 25.08
N ASP A 56 16.80 -8.23 25.00
CA ASP A 56 17.13 -9.05 26.18
C ASP A 56 17.78 -8.24 27.33
N THR A 57 18.56 -7.21 26.99
CA THR A 57 19.10 -6.30 27.99
C THR A 57 18.07 -5.32 28.52
N LEU A 58 17.20 -4.80 27.66
CA LEU A 58 16.28 -3.73 28.04
C LEU A 58 15.05 -4.26 28.79
N LYS A 59 14.62 -5.50 28.54
CA LYS A 59 13.52 -6.14 29.29
C LYS A 59 13.85 -6.37 30.76
N GLU A 60 15.14 -6.51 31.12
CA GLU A 60 15.59 -6.61 32.52
C GLU A 60 15.47 -5.27 33.25
N ILE A 61 15.45 -4.15 32.52
CA ILE A 61 15.28 -2.80 33.05
C ILE A 61 13.79 -2.45 33.17
N ASN A 62 13.03 -2.83 32.16
CA ASN A 62 11.58 -2.60 32.09
C ASN A 62 10.89 -3.83 31.51
N SER A 63 10.37 -4.68 32.39
CA SER A 63 9.67 -5.91 32.00
C SER A 63 8.36 -5.68 31.25
N GLY A 64 7.82 -4.45 31.33
CA GLY A 64 6.62 -4.03 30.60
C GLY A 64 6.94 -3.37 29.24
N LEU A 65 8.23 -3.26 28.86
CA LEU A 65 8.63 -2.61 27.62
C LEU A 65 8.15 -3.38 26.37
N ILE A 66 7.48 -2.69 25.47
CA ILE A 66 7.26 -3.20 24.10
C ILE A 66 8.43 -2.73 23.24
N TYR A 67 9.29 -3.67 22.82
CA TYR A 67 10.43 -3.42 21.96
C TYR A 67 10.03 -3.68 20.51
N ALA A 68 9.82 -2.63 19.73
CA ALA A 68 9.27 -2.69 18.38
C ALA A 68 10.35 -2.46 17.33
N THR A 69 10.55 -3.42 16.44
CA THR A 69 11.68 -3.46 15.49
C THR A 69 11.18 -3.53 14.05
N ILE A 70 11.73 -2.68 13.18
CA ILE A 70 11.62 -2.82 11.74
C ILE A 70 12.97 -3.21 11.15
N LYS A 71 12.97 -4.26 10.33
CA LYS A 71 14.12 -4.66 9.50
C LYS A 71 13.68 -4.88 8.06
N GLY A 72 14.62 -4.80 7.12
CA GLY A 72 14.33 -5.05 5.71
C GLY A 72 13.76 -6.45 5.46
N PHE A 73 14.41 -7.45 6.04
CA PHE A 73 14.14 -8.88 5.81
C PHE A 73 13.94 -9.67 7.12
N GLY A 74 13.68 -8.99 8.23
CA GLY A 74 13.58 -9.61 9.54
C GLY A 74 14.94 -9.80 10.21
N THR A 75 14.92 -10.44 11.39
CA THR A 75 16.10 -10.71 12.21
C THR A 75 16.66 -12.13 12.01
N PHE A 76 16.03 -12.94 11.18
CA PHE A 76 16.43 -14.30 10.84
C PHE A 76 16.29 -14.59 9.34
N GLY A 77 16.83 -15.72 8.88
CA GLY A 77 16.79 -16.12 7.48
C GLY A 77 17.98 -15.61 6.66
N PRO A 78 18.06 -16.00 5.37
CA PRO A 78 19.25 -15.80 4.55
C PRO A 78 19.54 -14.33 4.20
N TYR A 79 18.57 -13.45 4.33
CA TYR A 79 18.70 -12.02 3.99
C TYR A 79 18.68 -11.10 5.21
N SER A 80 18.69 -11.63 6.43
CA SER A 80 18.59 -10.85 7.68
C SER A 80 19.65 -9.75 7.80
N GLU A 81 20.84 -9.96 7.23
CA GLU A 81 21.93 -8.98 7.24
C GLU A 81 21.89 -7.97 6.07
N PHE A 82 20.95 -8.15 5.14
CA PHE A 82 20.85 -7.29 3.96
C PHE A 82 20.16 -5.97 4.31
N LYS A 83 20.64 -4.91 3.66
CA LYS A 83 20.03 -3.58 3.79
C LYS A 83 18.80 -3.46 2.88
N SER A 84 17.81 -2.78 3.37
CA SER A 84 16.58 -2.47 2.61
C SER A 84 16.20 -1.01 2.79
N PHE A 85 15.51 -0.50 1.80
CA PHE A 85 14.76 0.75 1.77
C PHE A 85 13.48 0.49 1.02
N GLU A 86 12.60 1.46 0.97
CA GLU A 86 11.32 1.43 0.27
C GLU A 86 11.33 0.65 -1.07
N PRO A 87 12.17 1.00 -2.08
CA PRO A 87 12.13 0.29 -3.38
C PRO A 87 12.62 -1.16 -3.29
N ILE A 88 13.54 -1.46 -2.37
CA ILE A 88 14.04 -2.82 -2.19
C ILE A 88 12.95 -3.71 -1.59
N ALA A 89 12.21 -3.20 -0.60
CA ALA A 89 11.08 -3.90 -0.02
C ALA A 89 9.99 -4.19 -1.06
N GLN A 90 9.67 -3.21 -1.91
CA GLN A 90 8.70 -3.41 -3.00
C GLN A 90 9.14 -4.47 -4.01
N ALA A 91 10.43 -4.44 -4.41
CA ALA A 91 10.98 -5.41 -5.35
C ALA A 91 10.93 -6.84 -4.77
N MET A 92 11.40 -7.01 -3.54
CA MET A 92 11.50 -8.30 -2.87
C MET A 92 10.17 -8.81 -2.31
N GLY A 93 9.22 -7.92 -2.01
CA GLY A 93 7.86 -8.26 -1.57
C GLY A 93 6.87 -8.52 -2.70
N GLY A 94 7.31 -8.37 -3.96
CA GLY A 94 6.53 -8.74 -5.15
C GLY A 94 5.65 -7.62 -5.72
N ALA A 95 5.54 -6.45 -5.07
CA ALA A 95 4.67 -5.36 -5.54
C ALA A 95 5.03 -4.87 -6.95
N MET A 96 6.32 -4.70 -7.23
CA MET A 96 6.76 -4.25 -8.55
C MET A 96 6.44 -5.26 -9.66
N SER A 97 6.42 -6.56 -9.35
CA SER A 97 6.19 -7.60 -10.35
C SER A 97 4.75 -7.60 -10.88
N VAL A 98 3.81 -7.12 -10.10
CA VAL A 98 2.37 -7.04 -10.43
C VAL A 98 1.89 -5.64 -10.79
N THR A 99 2.78 -4.64 -10.71
CA THR A 99 2.48 -3.24 -11.01
C THR A 99 3.07 -2.83 -12.36
N GLY A 100 2.27 -2.13 -13.18
CA GLY A 100 2.65 -1.64 -14.49
C GLY A 100 1.88 -2.31 -15.63
N PHE A 101 2.17 -1.90 -16.85
CA PHE A 101 1.56 -2.46 -18.05
C PHE A 101 2.21 -3.80 -18.44
N PRO A 102 1.46 -4.70 -19.12
CA PRO A 102 1.93 -6.07 -19.44
C PRO A 102 3.31 -6.12 -20.13
N ASP A 103 3.52 -5.26 -21.11
CA ASP A 103 4.73 -5.22 -21.93
C ASP A 103 5.84 -4.33 -21.35
N GLY A 104 5.57 -3.68 -20.19
CA GLY A 104 6.54 -2.81 -19.52
C GLY A 104 7.41 -3.54 -18.49
N PRO A 105 8.45 -2.88 -17.99
CA PRO A 105 9.24 -3.38 -16.86
C PRO A 105 8.41 -3.41 -15.56
N PRO A 106 8.88 -4.13 -14.51
CA PRO A 106 8.34 -3.98 -13.16
C PRO A 106 8.34 -2.51 -12.74
N THR A 107 7.22 -2.02 -12.20
CA THR A 107 7.01 -0.60 -11.92
C THR A 107 6.94 -0.34 -10.42
N TYR A 108 7.67 0.68 -9.98
CA TYR A 108 7.64 1.17 -8.61
C TYR A 108 6.28 1.81 -8.29
N VAL A 109 5.71 1.48 -7.14
CA VAL A 109 4.49 2.10 -6.61
C VAL A 109 4.89 3.33 -5.79
N TRP A 110 4.56 4.53 -6.26
CA TRP A 110 4.96 5.79 -5.60
C TRP A 110 4.49 5.95 -4.15
N PRO A 111 3.26 5.62 -3.77
CA PRO A 111 2.90 5.52 -2.35
C PRO A 111 3.86 4.58 -1.62
N SER A 112 4.46 5.07 -0.53
CA SER A 112 5.49 4.35 0.24
C SER A 112 4.93 3.13 0.95
N ILE A 113 4.59 2.08 0.21
CA ILE A 113 4.00 0.84 0.75
C ILE A 113 5.02 0.01 1.54
N GLY A 114 6.32 0.12 1.20
CA GLY A 114 7.40 -0.53 1.93
C GLY A 114 7.70 0.16 3.26
N ASP A 115 7.86 1.48 3.29
CA ASP A 115 8.14 2.22 4.51
C ASP A 115 6.85 2.44 5.33
N SER A 116 5.88 3.18 4.78
CA SER A 116 4.65 3.53 5.49
C SER A 116 3.78 2.31 5.75
N GLY A 117 3.70 1.38 4.80
CA GLY A 117 2.99 0.11 4.98
C GLY A 117 3.55 -0.70 6.14
N THR A 118 4.88 -0.79 6.25
CA THR A 118 5.54 -1.46 7.38
C THR A 118 5.30 -0.72 8.69
N GLY A 119 5.38 0.61 8.69
CA GLY A 119 5.07 1.42 9.87
C GLY A 119 3.65 1.19 10.39
N MET A 120 2.65 1.10 9.51
CA MET A 120 1.28 0.77 9.89
C MET A 120 1.16 -0.64 10.47
N HIS A 121 1.82 -1.65 9.89
CA HIS A 121 1.84 -3.01 10.44
C HIS A 121 2.48 -3.03 11.83
N LEU A 122 3.61 -2.31 12.03
CA LEU A 122 4.25 -2.22 13.33
C LEU A 122 3.34 -1.53 14.36
N ALA A 123 2.66 -0.46 14.00
CA ALA A 123 1.71 0.21 14.89
C ALA A 123 0.58 -0.73 15.34
N ILE A 124 0.04 -1.55 14.44
CA ILE A 124 -0.94 -2.59 14.78
C ILE A 124 -0.34 -3.61 15.75
N GLY A 125 0.88 -4.08 15.50
CA GLY A 125 1.60 -5.01 16.38
C GLY A 125 1.84 -4.42 17.77
N ILE A 126 2.24 -3.15 17.86
CA ILE A 126 2.42 -2.42 19.12
C ILE A 126 1.09 -2.33 19.91
N LEU A 127 -0.01 -1.96 19.22
CA LEU A 127 -1.33 -1.87 19.87
C LEU A 127 -1.80 -3.23 20.39
N ALA A 128 -1.57 -4.32 19.64
CA ALA A 128 -1.87 -5.67 20.10
C ALA A 128 -1.05 -6.06 21.32
N ALA A 129 0.26 -5.74 21.33
CA ALA A 129 1.16 -5.98 22.45
C ALA A 129 0.77 -5.16 23.71
N LEU A 130 0.38 -3.89 23.52
CA LEU A 130 -0.15 -3.06 24.61
C LEU A 130 -1.44 -3.63 25.19
N GLN A 131 -2.34 -4.14 24.35
CA GLN A 131 -3.57 -4.79 24.80
C GLN A 131 -3.28 -6.05 25.61
N GLN A 132 -2.34 -6.90 25.17
CA GLN A 132 -1.92 -8.08 25.94
C GLN A 132 -1.32 -7.66 27.28
N ARG A 133 -0.44 -6.65 27.30
CA ARG A 133 0.20 -6.13 28.53
C ARG A 133 -0.80 -5.70 29.59
N HIS A 134 -1.99 -5.20 29.23
CA HIS A 134 -3.04 -4.88 30.20
C HIS A 134 -3.51 -6.09 31.00
N GLY A 135 -3.37 -7.31 30.45
CA GLY A 135 -3.77 -8.54 31.13
C GLY A 135 -2.69 -9.18 32.01
N ASP A 136 -1.43 -9.18 31.55
CA ASP A 136 -0.32 -9.88 32.20
C ASP A 136 0.78 -8.96 32.77
N GLY A 137 0.76 -7.68 32.44
CA GLY A 137 1.76 -6.69 32.85
C GLY A 137 3.10 -6.78 32.10
N LEU A 138 3.23 -7.71 31.16
CA LEU A 138 4.50 -7.99 30.47
C LEU A 138 4.56 -7.33 29.11
N GLY A 139 5.72 -6.77 28.79
CA GLY A 139 6.07 -6.34 27.44
C GLY A 139 6.55 -7.48 26.58
N GLN A 140 6.82 -7.19 25.30
CA GLN A 140 7.33 -8.18 24.37
C GLN A 140 8.12 -7.53 23.23
N HIS A 141 8.88 -8.35 22.49
CA HIS A 141 9.49 -7.94 21.23
C HIS A 141 8.47 -8.10 20.10
N VAL A 142 8.22 -7.00 19.39
CA VAL A 142 7.37 -6.95 18.20
C VAL A 142 8.25 -6.65 16.99
N GLU A 143 8.28 -7.54 16.03
CA GLU A 143 9.09 -7.38 14.83
C GLU A 143 8.21 -7.38 13.58
N VAL A 144 8.52 -6.49 12.64
CA VAL A 144 7.93 -6.48 11.28
C VAL A 144 9.05 -6.33 10.26
N SER A 145 9.13 -7.22 9.27
CA SER A 145 9.99 -7.02 8.13
C SER A 145 9.30 -6.18 7.05
N MET A 146 10.07 -5.34 6.36
CA MET A 146 9.54 -4.55 5.24
C MET A 146 9.07 -5.46 4.11
N GLN A 147 9.80 -6.54 3.84
CA GLN A 147 9.41 -7.52 2.83
C GLN A 147 8.05 -8.15 3.15
N ASP A 148 7.84 -8.62 4.38
CA ASP A 148 6.59 -9.29 4.77
C ASP A 148 5.39 -8.33 4.76
N ALA A 149 5.61 -7.07 5.14
CA ALA A 149 4.57 -6.04 5.04
C ALA A 149 4.11 -5.85 3.59
N VAL A 150 5.05 -5.77 2.64
CA VAL A 150 4.73 -5.68 1.21
C VAL A 150 4.06 -6.96 0.70
N VAL A 151 4.56 -8.14 1.09
CA VAL A 151 3.94 -9.45 0.77
C VAL A 151 2.47 -9.46 1.24
N ASN A 152 2.18 -9.02 2.47
CA ASN A 152 0.82 -8.94 2.97
C ASN A 152 -0.07 -7.99 2.12
N LEU A 153 0.46 -6.86 1.66
CA LEU A 153 -0.28 -5.96 0.77
C LEU A 153 -0.53 -6.59 -0.62
N CYS A 154 0.36 -7.48 -1.08
CA CYS A 154 0.24 -8.22 -2.35
C CYS A 154 -0.54 -9.54 -2.23
N ARG A 155 -1.15 -9.87 -1.09
CA ARG A 155 -1.76 -11.18 -0.81
C ARG A 155 -2.80 -11.65 -1.83
N VAL A 156 -3.50 -10.74 -2.51
CA VAL A 156 -4.47 -11.09 -3.55
C VAL A 156 -3.76 -11.72 -4.75
N SER A 157 -2.69 -11.11 -5.22
CA SER A 157 -1.88 -11.64 -6.34
C SER A 157 -1.23 -12.98 -5.99
N LEU A 158 -0.82 -13.16 -4.73
CA LEU A 158 -0.26 -14.44 -4.25
C LEU A 158 -1.31 -15.55 -4.22
N ARG A 159 -2.54 -15.25 -3.77
CA ARG A 159 -3.68 -16.17 -3.85
C ARG A 159 -3.95 -16.58 -5.29
N ASP A 160 -3.96 -15.62 -6.21
CA ASP A 160 -4.26 -15.87 -7.61
C ASP A 160 -3.15 -16.70 -8.27
N HIS A 161 -1.88 -16.47 -7.91
CA HIS A 161 -0.77 -17.35 -8.27
C HIS A 161 -1.01 -18.80 -7.83
N GLN A 162 -1.41 -19.01 -6.58
CA GLN A 162 -1.69 -20.37 -6.06
C GLN A 162 -2.81 -21.07 -6.83
N ARG A 163 -3.83 -20.34 -7.26
CA ARG A 163 -4.94 -20.89 -8.04
C ARG A 163 -4.57 -21.16 -9.50
N ALA A 164 -3.78 -20.30 -10.10
CA ALA A 164 -3.40 -20.38 -11.51
C ALA A 164 -2.21 -21.31 -11.77
N GLY A 165 -1.37 -21.56 -10.76
CA GLY A 165 -0.12 -22.32 -10.88
C GLY A 165 1.01 -21.61 -11.61
N HIS A 166 0.87 -20.31 -11.87
CA HIS A 166 1.89 -19.48 -12.52
C HIS A 166 1.90 -18.07 -11.94
N ALA A 167 3.01 -17.34 -12.17
CA ALA A 167 3.14 -15.95 -11.73
C ALA A 167 2.07 -15.06 -12.38
N MET A 168 1.47 -14.19 -11.56
CA MET A 168 0.47 -13.24 -12.06
C MET A 168 1.13 -12.17 -12.92
N PRO A 169 0.61 -11.92 -14.14
CA PRO A 169 1.12 -10.87 -15.00
C PRO A 169 0.71 -9.49 -14.48
N ARG A 170 1.44 -8.45 -14.93
CA ARG A 170 0.97 -7.07 -14.82
C ARG A 170 -0.25 -6.87 -15.72
N GLN A 171 -1.23 -6.12 -15.24
CA GLN A 171 -2.50 -5.91 -15.95
C GLN A 171 -2.77 -4.43 -16.29
N GLY A 172 -1.80 -3.54 -16.08
CA GLY A 172 -2.01 -2.11 -16.23
C GLY A 172 -3.11 -1.63 -15.27
N ASN A 173 -4.09 -0.95 -15.81
CA ASN A 173 -5.23 -0.44 -15.05
C ASN A 173 -6.44 -1.40 -15.04
N GLN A 174 -6.35 -2.55 -15.71
CA GLN A 174 -7.45 -3.49 -15.81
C GLN A 174 -7.65 -4.25 -14.48
N LEU A 175 -8.85 -4.22 -13.93
CA LEU A 175 -9.21 -4.96 -12.73
C LEU A 175 -9.98 -6.25 -13.09
N GLY A 176 -9.27 -7.36 -13.10
CA GLY A 176 -9.84 -8.67 -13.44
C GLY A 176 -10.42 -8.71 -14.86
N ARG A 177 -11.55 -9.39 -15.05
CA ARG A 177 -12.23 -9.53 -16.34
C ARG A 177 -13.49 -8.66 -16.47
N ASN A 178 -13.69 -7.69 -15.58
CA ASN A 178 -14.82 -6.75 -15.71
C ASN A 178 -14.53 -5.73 -16.82
N VAL A 179 -15.52 -5.51 -17.67
CA VAL A 179 -15.49 -4.46 -18.70
C VAL A 179 -16.84 -3.75 -18.69
N PRO A 180 -16.86 -2.44 -18.42
CA PRO A 180 -15.74 -1.55 -18.06
C PRO A 180 -15.08 -1.89 -16.73
N GLY A 181 -13.74 -1.81 -16.67
CA GLY A 181 -12.96 -2.10 -15.46
C GLY A 181 -11.54 -1.53 -15.54
N THR A 182 -11.39 -0.32 -16.08
CA THR A 182 -10.11 0.34 -16.35
C THR A 182 -10.25 1.87 -16.32
N THR A 183 -9.18 2.58 -16.70
CA THR A 183 -9.18 4.04 -16.86
C THR A 183 -9.62 4.45 -18.26
N TYR A 184 -10.41 5.53 -18.36
CA TYR A 184 -10.85 6.11 -19.63
C TYR A 184 -10.49 7.59 -19.69
N PRO A 185 -10.05 8.10 -20.89
CA PRO A 185 -9.69 9.49 -21.06
C PRO A 185 -10.92 10.41 -21.01
N CYS A 186 -10.72 11.60 -20.49
CA CYS A 186 -11.74 12.67 -20.41
C CYS A 186 -11.26 13.94 -21.07
N HIS A 187 -12.17 14.88 -21.35
CA HIS A 187 -11.85 16.23 -21.80
C HIS A 187 -11.21 17.03 -20.62
N PRO A 188 -10.22 17.90 -20.88
CA PRO A 188 -9.65 18.29 -22.19
C PRO A 188 -8.52 17.36 -22.71
N GLY A 189 -8.14 16.30 -22.00
CA GLY A 189 -7.15 15.32 -22.48
C GLY A 189 -5.73 15.56 -21.95
N GLY A 190 -5.60 16.11 -20.73
CA GLY A 190 -4.33 16.19 -20.02
C GLY A 190 -3.90 14.85 -19.40
N THR A 191 -2.72 14.84 -18.80
CA THR A 191 -2.10 13.63 -18.22
C THR A 191 -2.93 12.97 -17.11
N ASN A 192 -3.75 13.74 -16.40
CA ASN A 192 -4.62 13.28 -15.32
C ASN A 192 -6.11 13.40 -15.64
N ASP A 193 -6.47 13.74 -16.90
CA ASP A 193 -7.87 13.82 -17.32
C ASP A 193 -8.40 12.43 -17.67
N TYR A 194 -8.55 11.62 -16.62
CA TYR A 194 -9.04 10.26 -16.68
C TYR A 194 -10.05 9.99 -15.57
N VAL A 195 -10.94 9.05 -15.83
CA VAL A 195 -11.77 8.40 -14.82
C VAL A 195 -11.44 6.92 -14.75
N TYR A 196 -11.58 6.32 -13.57
CA TYR A 196 -11.65 4.87 -13.42
C TYR A 196 -13.11 4.47 -13.32
N ILE A 197 -13.61 3.64 -14.24
CA ILE A 197 -14.98 3.12 -14.20
C ILE A 197 -14.92 1.62 -13.90
N PHE A 198 -15.77 1.16 -12.96
CA PHE A 198 -15.86 -0.25 -12.60
C PHE A 198 -17.31 -0.70 -12.58
N ALA A 199 -17.80 -1.22 -13.72
CA ALA A 199 -19.16 -1.72 -13.83
C ALA A 199 -19.21 -3.24 -13.64
N GLN A 200 -19.77 -3.68 -12.52
CA GLN A 200 -20.08 -5.09 -12.28
C GLN A 200 -21.31 -5.51 -13.08
N PRO A 201 -21.54 -6.83 -13.31
CA PRO A 201 -22.65 -7.30 -14.14
C PRO A 201 -24.03 -6.73 -13.78
N GLN A 202 -24.32 -6.56 -12.48
CA GLN A 202 -25.59 -6.01 -12.01
C GLN A 202 -25.76 -4.51 -12.29
N MET A 203 -24.68 -3.80 -12.64
CA MET A 203 -24.68 -2.37 -12.95
C MET A 203 -24.71 -2.09 -14.45
N TRP A 204 -24.72 -3.15 -15.27
CA TRP A 204 -24.56 -3.05 -16.72
C TRP A 204 -25.65 -2.19 -17.37
N SER A 205 -26.92 -2.44 -17.07
CA SER A 205 -28.02 -1.65 -17.62
C SER A 205 -27.95 -0.18 -17.22
N ALA A 206 -27.70 0.11 -15.94
CA ALA A 206 -27.54 1.48 -15.46
C ALA A 206 -26.35 2.20 -16.12
N PHE A 207 -25.23 1.51 -16.32
CA PHE A 207 -24.09 2.03 -17.04
C PHE A 207 -24.46 2.40 -18.50
N LEU A 208 -25.16 1.51 -19.22
CA LEU A 208 -25.59 1.75 -20.60
C LEU A 208 -26.55 2.93 -20.73
N GLU A 209 -27.44 3.10 -19.76
CA GLU A 209 -28.35 4.26 -19.69
C GLU A 209 -27.59 5.57 -19.57
N VAL A 210 -26.54 5.61 -18.72
CA VAL A 210 -25.71 6.81 -18.55
C VAL A 210 -24.97 7.18 -19.83
N ILE A 211 -24.41 6.20 -20.55
CA ILE A 211 -23.72 6.49 -21.81
C ILE A 211 -24.67 6.68 -23.00
N GLY A 212 -25.98 6.48 -22.80
CA GLY A 212 -27.02 6.69 -23.82
C GLY A 212 -27.09 5.60 -24.88
N LEU A 213 -26.68 4.38 -24.56
CA LEU A 213 -26.62 3.23 -25.49
C LEU A 213 -27.28 1.97 -24.86
N PRO A 214 -28.55 2.05 -24.41
CA PRO A 214 -29.22 0.92 -23.77
C PRO A 214 -29.37 -0.30 -24.68
N GLU A 215 -29.38 -0.11 -26.00
CA GLU A 215 -29.44 -1.19 -27.00
C GLU A 215 -28.26 -2.14 -26.99
N LEU A 216 -27.11 -1.73 -26.43
CA LEU A 216 -25.95 -2.61 -26.27
C LEU A 216 -26.19 -3.77 -25.28
N ALA A 217 -27.27 -3.71 -24.51
CA ALA A 217 -27.66 -4.80 -23.63
C ALA A 217 -28.06 -6.05 -24.43
N GLU A 218 -28.60 -5.86 -25.64
CA GLU A 218 -29.06 -6.93 -26.55
C GLU A 218 -28.00 -7.27 -27.63
N ASP A 219 -26.86 -6.59 -27.64
CA ASP A 219 -25.76 -6.90 -28.55
C ASP A 219 -25.00 -8.15 -28.07
N ASP A 220 -25.00 -9.21 -28.89
CA ASP A 220 -24.32 -10.48 -28.56
C ASP A 220 -22.85 -10.31 -28.12
N ARG A 221 -22.18 -9.24 -28.60
CA ARG A 221 -20.80 -8.94 -28.24
C ARG A 221 -20.66 -8.48 -26.79
N PHE A 222 -21.76 -7.99 -26.17
CA PHE A 222 -21.71 -7.35 -24.84
C PHE A 222 -22.76 -7.89 -23.86
N ALA A 223 -23.59 -8.81 -24.25
CA ALA A 223 -24.69 -9.34 -23.47
C ALA A 223 -24.21 -10.08 -22.18
N THR A 224 -23.07 -10.76 -22.24
CA THR A 224 -22.50 -11.47 -21.09
C THR A 224 -21.15 -10.91 -20.67
N LEU A 225 -20.72 -11.22 -19.44
CA LEU A 225 -19.39 -10.80 -18.95
C LEU A 225 -18.25 -11.35 -19.84
N GLU A 226 -18.38 -12.61 -20.25
CA GLU A 226 -17.42 -13.27 -21.13
C GLU A 226 -17.39 -12.60 -22.50
N ALA A 227 -18.54 -12.33 -23.10
CA ALA A 227 -18.64 -11.64 -24.39
C ALA A 227 -18.04 -10.24 -24.31
N ARG A 228 -18.31 -9.48 -23.23
CA ARG A 228 -17.67 -8.16 -23.00
C ARG A 228 -16.15 -8.26 -22.89
N TRP A 229 -15.64 -9.30 -22.21
CA TRP A 229 -14.20 -9.49 -22.10
C TRP A 229 -13.56 -9.84 -23.43
N ASP A 230 -14.18 -10.71 -24.22
CA ASP A 230 -13.67 -11.12 -25.52
C ASP A 230 -13.72 -9.96 -26.54
N ASN A 231 -14.67 -9.05 -26.40
CA ASN A 231 -14.82 -7.84 -27.21
C ASN A 231 -14.41 -6.54 -26.49
N ARG A 232 -13.53 -6.64 -25.46
CA ARG A 232 -13.21 -5.50 -24.58
C ARG A 232 -12.67 -4.28 -25.33
N GLU A 233 -11.85 -4.48 -26.36
CA GLU A 233 -11.27 -3.37 -27.11
C GLU A 233 -12.36 -2.52 -27.82
N ALA A 234 -13.37 -3.18 -28.35
CA ALA A 234 -14.50 -2.50 -28.97
C ALA A 234 -15.35 -1.76 -27.94
N LEU A 235 -15.61 -2.38 -26.79
CA LEU A 235 -16.37 -1.75 -25.71
C LEU A 235 -15.62 -0.59 -25.08
N ASP A 236 -14.34 -0.76 -24.82
CA ASP A 236 -13.47 0.30 -24.27
C ASP A 236 -13.38 1.51 -25.23
N ALA A 237 -13.37 1.27 -26.52
CA ALA A 237 -13.41 2.35 -27.53
C ALA A 237 -14.74 3.14 -27.47
N ILE A 238 -15.89 2.46 -27.30
CA ILE A 238 -17.21 3.10 -27.13
C ILE A 238 -17.21 3.95 -25.86
N VAL A 239 -16.74 3.40 -24.74
CA VAL A 239 -16.69 4.12 -23.46
C VAL A 239 -15.77 5.33 -23.56
N ALA A 240 -14.56 5.15 -24.12
CA ALA A 240 -13.61 6.24 -24.32
C ALA A 240 -14.16 7.36 -25.21
N ALA A 241 -14.91 7.04 -26.26
CA ALA A 241 -15.56 8.03 -27.12
C ALA A 241 -16.59 8.88 -26.34
N TRP A 242 -17.33 8.28 -25.39
CA TRP A 242 -18.29 8.98 -24.57
C TRP A 242 -17.60 9.84 -23.48
N THR A 243 -16.59 9.29 -22.78
CA THR A 243 -15.89 9.99 -21.69
C THR A 243 -15.02 11.14 -22.21
N SER A 244 -14.37 10.99 -23.37
CA SER A 244 -13.49 12.02 -23.97
C SER A 244 -14.23 13.33 -24.35
N GLN A 245 -15.53 13.32 -24.36
CA GLN A 245 -16.36 14.51 -24.63
C GLN A 245 -16.76 15.26 -23.34
N ARG A 246 -16.38 14.75 -22.18
CA ARG A 246 -16.82 15.23 -20.87
C ARG A 246 -15.67 15.42 -19.91
N ASP A 247 -15.83 16.37 -18.98
CA ASP A 247 -14.90 16.54 -17.86
C ASP A 247 -14.96 15.32 -16.92
N LYS A 248 -13.83 14.96 -16.32
CA LYS A 248 -13.71 13.78 -15.45
C LYS A 248 -14.66 13.82 -14.23
N HIS A 249 -14.94 15.01 -13.69
CA HIS A 249 -15.86 15.17 -12.56
C HIS A 249 -17.33 15.08 -13.01
N GLU A 250 -17.63 15.51 -14.25
CA GLU A 250 -18.94 15.32 -14.88
C GLU A 250 -19.23 13.82 -15.08
N VAL A 251 -18.28 13.08 -15.65
CA VAL A 251 -18.39 11.62 -15.82
C VAL A 251 -18.57 10.93 -14.46
N MET A 252 -17.72 11.27 -13.48
CA MET A 252 -17.81 10.69 -12.13
C MET A 252 -19.18 10.91 -11.51
N ARG A 253 -19.75 12.12 -11.64
CA ARG A 253 -21.07 12.46 -11.10
C ARG A 253 -22.18 11.67 -11.78
N ALA A 254 -22.20 11.66 -13.13
CA ALA A 254 -23.20 10.94 -13.90
C ALA A 254 -23.23 9.45 -13.57
N MET A 255 -22.07 8.81 -13.49
CA MET A 255 -21.94 7.40 -13.11
C MET A 255 -22.36 7.16 -11.66
N GLY A 256 -21.93 8.02 -10.74
CA GLY A 256 -22.24 7.91 -9.31
C GLY A 256 -23.75 8.04 -9.02
N GLU A 257 -24.44 8.99 -9.68
CA GLU A 257 -25.89 9.17 -9.57
C GLU A 257 -26.67 7.94 -10.07
N ALA A 258 -26.12 7.21 -11.04
CA ALA A 258 -26.69 5.96 -11.54
C ALA A 258 -26.25 4.70 -10.74
N GLY A 259 -25.46 4.88 -9.66
CA GLY A 259 -24.97 3.77 -8.84
C GLY A 259 -23.85 2.96 -9.49
N VAL A 260 -23.16 3.51 -10.47
CA VAL A 260 -22.00 2.90 -11.11
C VAL A 260 -20.72 3.45 -10.47
N PRO A 261 -19.86 2.63 -9.85
CA PRO A 261 -18.58 3.08 -9.27
C PRO A 261 -17.69 3.75 -10.33
N CYS A 262 -17.38 5.01 -10.08
CA CYS A 262 -16.51 5.81 -10.93
C CYS A 262 -15.74 6.81 -10.06
N GLY A 263 -14.44 6.97 -10.35
CA GLY A 263 -13.58 7.93 -9.66
C GLY A 263 -12.78 8.76 -10.67
N ALA A 264 -12.76 10.09 -10.49
CA ALA A 264 -11.86 10.96 -11.22
C ALA A 264 -10.42 10.71 -10.75
N CYS A 265 -9.49 10.58 -11.69
CA CYS A 265 -8.05 10.51 -11.39
C CYS A 265 -7.58 11.91 -10.97
N GLN A 266 -7.58 12.15 -9.66
CA GLN A 266 -7.19 13.45 -9.10
C GLN A 266 -5.68 13.57 -9.03
N ASP A 267 -5.16 14.73 -9.36
CA ASP A 267 -3.78 15.08 -9.06
C ASP A 267 -3.61 15.60 -7.62
N THR A 268 -2.36 15.86 -7.22
CA THR A 268 -2.06 16.32 -5.86
C THR A 268 -2.64 17.69 -5.53
N GLY A 269 -2.88 18.54 -6.52
CA GLY A 269 -3.50 19.86 -6.33
C GLY A 269 -5.02 19.75 -6.13
N GLU A 270 -5.65 18.77 -6.75
CA GLU A 270 -7.09 18.52 -6.61
C GLU A 270 -7.46 17.83 -5.28
N VAL A 271 -6.49 17.13 -4.68
CA VAL A 271 -6.69 16.46 -3.37
C VAL A 271 -6.53 17.43 -2.20
N LEU A 272 -5.76 18.52 -2.33
CA LEU A 272 -5.50 19.52 -1.30
C LEU A 272 -6.50 20.66 -1.33
#